data_35df864b6508f33a7d95ffcf4f88c62f
#
_entry.id   35df864b6508f33a7d95ffcf4f88c62f
#
_cell.length_a   1.000
_cell.length_b   1.000
_cell.length_c   1.000
_cell.angle_alpha   90.00
_cell.angle_beta   90.00
_cell.angle_gamma   90.00
#
_symmetry.space_group_name_H-M   'P 1'
#
loop_
_entity.id
_entity.type
_entity.pdbx_description
1 polymer ?
#
loop_
_entity_poly.entity_id
_entity_poly.type
_entity_poly.pdbx_seq_one_letter_code
_entity_poly.pdbx_strand_id
1 'polypeptide(L)'
;MKHILLLFIFVSGMFFPSCIREDVSGNTPESNFESLWKIIDEQYCFLDYKNQEYGLDWNEVHSRYAQRITPSMTSAELFEVLSDMVNELRDGHVNLSSALATSQYRAWFDSYPRNFSDSIQSIYLKKDYVNSSGLTYQILENNIGYIYCSSFSNGIGDGNLDQTLYELRLCDGLIVDVRNNGGGNLTTAQKLAARFTNEKTLVGYMCHKTGPGHNDFSTPK
;
A
#
# COMPACT_ATOMS: atom_id res chain seq x y z
N MET A 1 31.68 65.47 11.40
CA MET A 1 31.22 64.45 12.35
C MET A 1 30.06 63.74 11.70
N LYS A 2 30.25 62.49 11.21
CA LYS A 2 29.21 61.68 10.51
C LYS A 2 28.71 60.68 11.52
N HIS A 3 27.43 60.76 11.84
CA HIS A 3 26.75 59.77 12.69
C HIS A 3 26.33 58.56 11.84
N ILE A 4 26.95 57.40 12.12
CA ILE A 4 26.56 56.10 11.57
C ILE A 4 25.48 55.54 12.47
N LEU A 5 24.25 55.43 11.93
CA LEU A 5 23.11 54.78 12.60
C LEU A 5 23.17 53.28 12.32
N LEU A 6 23.54 52.48 13.31
CA LEU A 6 23.53 51.01 13.22
C LEU A 6 22.09 50.51 13.49
N LEU A 7 21.45 50.03 12.44
CA LEU A 7 20.13 49.40 12.50
C LEU A 7 20.31 47.95 12.88
N PHE A 8 20.00 47.57 14.13
CA PHE A 8 19.92 46.18 14.57
C PHE A 8 18.59 45.58 14.11
N ILE A 9 18.62 44.72 13.07
CA ILE A 9 17.49 43.92 12.67
C ILE A 9 17.45 42.70 13.59
N PHE A 10 16.49 42.68 14.53
CA PHE A 10 16.18 41.54 15.39
C PHE A 10 15.34 40.56 14.58
N VAL A 11 15.98 39.56 13.97
CA VAL A 11 15.28 38.46 13.33
C VAL A 11 14.81 37.53 14.45
N SER A 12 13.56 37.71 14.90
CA SER A 12 12.87 36.79 15.77
C SER A 12 12.57 35.51 14.99
N GLY A 13 13.45 34.53 15.06
CA GLY A 13 13.19 33.19 14.56
C GLY A 13 12.07 32.54 15.37
N MET A 14 10.85 32.51 14.83
CA MET A 14 9.81 31.63 15.34
C MET A 14 10.21 30.18 15.11
N PHE A 15 10.87 29.60 16.08
CA PHE A 15 10.98 28.15 16.17
C PHE A 15 9.57 27.62 16.49
N PHE A 16 8.86 27.15 15.49
CA PHE A 16 7.75 26.24 15.70
C PHE A 16 8.34 24.89 16.09
N PRO A 17 8.22 24.47 17.35
CA PRO A 17 8.52 23.08 17.68
C PRO A 17 7.46 22.25 17.00
N SER A 18 7.78 21.67 15.85
CA SER A 18 7.05 20.52 15.32
C SER A 18 7.42 19.31 16.19
N CYS A 19 7.01 19.36 17.45
CA CYS A 19 6.96 18.17 18.27
C CYS A 19 5.73 17.38 17.83
N ILE A 20 5.94 16.41 16.93
CA ILE A 20 5.14 15.20 16.99
C ILE A 20 5.37 14.69 18.43
N ARG A 21 4.38 14.86 19.30
CA ARG A 21 4.36 14.12 20.56
C ARG A 21 4.14 12.67 20.14
N GLU A 22 5.22 11.90 20.07
CA GLU A 22 5.09 10.48 20.30
C GLU A 22 4.52 10.35 21.71
N ASP A 23 3.26 9.99 21.81
CA ASP A 23 2.72 9.52 23.07
C ASP A 23 3.58 8.31 23.42
N VAL A 24 4.48 8.47 24.40
CA VAL A 24 5.30 7.38 24.91
C VAL A 24 4.32 6.47 25.65
N SER A 25 3.70 5.58 24.89
CA SER A 25 2.89 4.50 25.46
C SER A 25 3.82 3.67 26.32
N GLY A 26 3.42 3.42 27.56
CA GLY A 26 4.15 2.49 28.41
C GLY A 26 4.30 1.16 27.67
N ASN A 27 5.38 0.43 27.87
CA ASN A 27 5.59 -0.88 27.24
C ASN A 27 4.84 -1.99 28.01
N THR A 28 3.53 -1.82 28.17
CA THR A 28 2.64 -2.83 28.79
C THR A 28 1.66 -3.36 27.74
N PRO A 29 1.10 -4.56 27.93
CA PRO A 29 0.09 -5.10 27.05
C PRO A 29 -1.08 -4.14 26.80
N GLU A 30 -1.57 -3.49 27.86
CA GLU A 30 -2.68 -2.55 27.79
C GLU A 30 -2.32 -1.31 26.97
N SER A 31 -1.15 -0.72 27.21
CA SER A 31 -0.74 0.47 26.48
C SER A 31 -0.47 0.19 25.00
N ASN A 32 0.03 -0.98 24.66
CA ASN A 32 0.23 -1.39 23.28
C ASN A 32 -1.11 -1.62 22.55
N PHE A 33 -2.08 -2.23 23.25
CA PHE A 33 -3.43 -2.40 22.74
C PHE A 33 -4.11 -1.06 22.45
N GLU A 34 -4.14 -0.16 23.44
CA GLU A 34 -4.75 1.18 23.30
C GLU A 34 -4.09 1.98 22.17
N SER A 35 -2.76 1.92 22.08
CA SER A 35 -2.03 2.63 21.02
C SER A 35 -2.37 2.09 19.63
N LEU A 36 -2.42 0.77 19.45
CA LEU A 36 -2.76 0.18 18.15
C LEU A 36 -4.21 0.46 17.79
N TRP A 37 -5.15 0.32 18.73
CA TRP A 37 -6.54 0.65 18.50
C TRP A 37 -6.71 2.10 18.07
N LYS A 38 -6.07 3.04 18.77
CA LYS A 38 -6.11 4.48 18.47
C LYS A 38 -5.50 4.80 17.10
N ILE A 39 -4.37 4.19 16.77
CA ILE A 39 -3.74 4.36 15.44
C ILE A 39 -4.71 3.96 14.33
N ILE A 40 -5.40 2.85 14.48
CA ILE A 40 -6.39 2.41 13.51
C ILE A 40 -7.57 3.39 13.46
N ASP A 41 -8.10 3.78 14.62
CA ASP A 41 -9.21 4.73 14.72
C ASP A 41 -8.92 6.05 14.01
N GLU A 42 -7.75 6.62 14.23
CA GLU A 42 -7.38 7.93 13.70
C GLU A 42 -6.82 7.88 12.26
N GLN A 43 -6.18 6.79 11.84
CA GLN A 43 -5.42 6.76 10.59
C GLN A 43 -6.03 5.85 9.51
N TYR A 44 -6.84 4.86 9.87
CA TYR A 44 -7.42 3.97 8.89
C TYR A 44 -8.52 4.65 8.08
N CYS A 45 -8.40 4.62 6.76
CA CYS A 45 -9.24 5.42 5.86
C CYS A 45 -10.65 4.86 5.66
N PHE A 46 -10.93 3.62 6.05
CA PHE A 46 -12.13 2.91 5.60
C PHE A 46 -13.05 2.45 6.74
N LEU A 47 -12.94 2.98 7.97
CA LEU A 47 -13.81 2.57 9.09
C LEU A 47 -15.30 2.77 8.76
N ASP A 48 -15.68 3.93 8.25
CA ASP A 48 -17.06 4.20 7.86
C ASP A 48 -17.53 3.30 6.72
N TYR A 49 -16.67 3.03 5.74
CA TYR A 49 -16.95 2.08 4.68
C TYR A 49 -17.18 0.66 5.23
N LYS A 50 -16.31 0.19 6.13
CA LYS A 50 -16.44 -1.13 6.76
C LYS A 50 -17.68 -1.24 7.65
N ASN A 51 -18.05 -0.15 8.31
CA ASN A 51 -19.31 -0.08 9.04
C ASN A 51 -20.52 -0.26 8.11
N GLN A 52 -20.54 0.43 6.96
CA GLN A 52 -21.61 0.32 5.97
C GLN A 52 -21.65 -1.06 5.29
N GLU A 53 -20.49 -1.64 5.01
CA GLU A 53 -20.35 -2.89 4.27
C GLU A 53 -20.80 -4.11 5.08
N TYR A 54 -20.40 -4.20 6.35
CA TYR A 54 -20.69 -5.36 7.19
C TYR A 54 -20.89 -5.05 8.68
N GLY A 55 -21.17 -3.79 9.02
CA GLY A 55 -21.54 -3.38 10.38
C GLY A 55 -20.37 -3.33 11.37
N LEU A 56 -19.12 -3.08 10.90
CA LEU A 56 -17.98 -2.95 11.79
C LEU A 56 -18.12 -1.70 12.65
N ASP A 57 -18.26 -1.87 13.97
CA ASP A 57 -18.14 -0.79 14.95
C ASP A 57 -16.79 -0.91 15.66
N TRP A 58 -15.90 0.05 15.42
CA TRP A 58 -14.54 0.00 15.95
C TRP A 58 -14.49 0.19 17.47
N ASN A 59 -15.48 0.85 18.07
CA ASN A 59 -15.62 0.96 19.54
C ASN A 59 -16.11 -0.35 20.16
N GLU A 60 -17.00 -1.08 19.49
CA GLU A 60 -17.39 -2.43 19.92
C GLU A 60 -16.21 -3.41 19.81
N VAL A 61 -15.39 -3.28 18.77
CA VAL A 61 -14.13 -4.03 18.64
C VAL A 61 -13.22 -3.74 19.83
N HIS A 62 -13.00 -2.47 20.18
CA HIS A 62 -12.23 -2.10 21.37
C HIS A 62 -12.75 -2.83 22.61
N SER A 63 -14.06 -2.68 22.88
CA SER A 63 -14.69 -3.23 24.08
C SER A 63 -14.54 -4.75 24.18
N ARG A 64 -14.62 -5.47 23.08
CA ARG A 64 -14.45 -6.94 23.02
C ARG A 64 -13.00 -7.35 23.26
N TYR A 65 -12.06 -6.67 22.64
CA TYR A 65 -10.66 -7.05 22.71
C TYR A 65 -9.96 -6.56 23.98
N ALA A 66 -10.36 -5.41 24.55
CA ALA A 66 -9.86 -4.95 25.85
C ALA A 66 -10.06 -5.99 26.96
N GLN A 67 -11.15 -6.76 26.93
CA GLN A 67 -11.42 -7.83 27.89
C GLN A 67 -10.46 -9.02 27.78
N ARG A 68 -9.76 -9.15 26.66
CA ARG A 68 -8.77 -10.21 26.42
C ARG A 68 -7.38 -9.82 26.89
N ILE A 69 -7.14 -8.53 27.18
CA ILE A 69 -5.82 -8.02 27.59
C ILE A 69 -5.64 -8.21 29.09
N THR A 70 -4.50 -8.77 29.48
CA THR A 70 -4.11 -8.90 30.86
C THR A 70 -2.66 -8.45 31.08
N PRO A 71 -2.31 -7.91 32.28
CA PRO A 71 -0.96 -7.38 32.54
C PRO A 71 0.15 -8.44 32.47
N SER A 72 -0.20 -9.72 32.60
CA SER A 72 0.75 -10.84 32.59
C SER A 72 0.96 -11.51 31.23
N MET A 73 0.34 -10.98 30.17
CA MET A 73 0.50 -11.53 28.83
C MET A 73 1.94 -11.48 28.35
N THR A 74 2.36 -12.56 27.72
CA THR A 74 3.59 -12.59 26.95
C THR A 74 3.43 -11.80 25.64
N SER A 75 4.54 -11.40 25.03
CA SER A 75 4.51 -10.73 23.74
C SER A 75 3.83 -11.56 22.62
N ALA A 76 3.92 -12.89 22.68
CA ALA A 76 3.27 -13.76 21.73
C ALA A 76 1.73 -13.78 21.91
N GLU A 77 1.25 -13.92 23.13
CA GLU A 77 -0.18 -13.85 23.45
C GLU A 77 -0.78 -12.49 23.10
N LEU A 78 -0.06 -11.40 23.40
CA LEU A 78 -0.48 -10.06 23.01
C LEU A 78 -0.56 -9.95 21.48
N PHE A 79 0.46 -10.42 20.76
CA PHE A 79 0.46 -10.38 19.29
C PHE A 79 -0.73 -11.11 18.68
N GLU A 80 -1.14 -12.25 19.23
CA GLU A 80 -2.33 -12.99 18.77
C GLU A 80 -3.60 -12.14 18.95
N VAL A 81 -3.79 -11.54 20.14
CA VAL A 81 -4.96 -10.69 20.41
C VAL A 81 -5.01 -9.48 19.49
N LEU A 82 -3.88 -8.79 19.31
CA LEU A 82 -3.77 -7.63 18.42
C LEU A 82 -3.98 -8.02 16.95
N SER A 83 -3.49 -9.19 16.54
CA SER A 83 -3.71 -9.72 15.19
C SER A 83 -5.17 -10.00 14.90
N ASP A 84 -5.86 -10.64 15.86
CA ASP A 84 -7.30 -10.89 15.75
C ASP A 84 -8.08 -9.57 15.62
N MET A 85 -7.75 -8.58 16.45
CA MET A 85 -8.38 -7.26 16.42
C MET A 85 -8.21 -6.58 15.05
N VAL A 86 -6.99 -6.53 14.53
CA VAL A 86 -6.70 -5.91 13.23
C VAL A 86 -7.37 -6.65 12.08
N ASN A 87 -7.49 -7.97 12.16
CA ASN A 87 -8.14 -8.78 11.14
C ASN A 87 -9.67 -8.57 11.05
N GLU A 88 -10.30 -7.94 12.07
CA GLU A 88 -11.72 -7.51 11.99
C GLU A 88 -11.93 -6.48 10.84
N LEU A 89 -10.88 -5.74 10.45
CA LEU A 89 -10.94 -4.81 9.32
C LEU A 89 -11.15 -5.52 7.98
N ARG A 90 -10.89 -6.81 7.88
CA ARG A 90 -10.98 -7.61 6.64
C ARG A 90 -10.26 -6.93 5.46
N ASP A 91 -9.05 -6.43 5.72
CA ASP A 91 -8.25 -5.68 4.75
C ASP A 91 -6.86 -6.30 4.59
N GLY A 92 -6.56 -6.80 3.40
CA GLY A 92 -5.26 -7.41 3.08
C GLY A 92 -4.09 -6.42 3.05
N HIS A 93 -4.35 -5.11 3.11
CA HIS A 93 -3.31 -4.09 3.17
C HIS A 93 -2.92 -3.73 4.61
N VAL A 94 -3.72 -4.10 5.60
CA VAL A 94 -3.42 -3.88 7.01
C VAL A 94 -2.68 -5.10 7.55
N ASN A 95 -1.39 -4.92 7.84
CA ASN A 95 -0.51 -5.98 8.32
C ASN A 95 0.05 -5.60 9.70
N LEU A 96 0.00 -6.52 10.64
CA LEU A 96 0.68 -6.38 11.93
C LEU A 96 1.93 -7.27 11.90
N SER A 97 3.09 -6.66 12.15
CA SER A 97 4.38 -7.37 12.16
C SER A 97 5.11 -7.16 13.48
N SER A 98 5.74 -8.22 13.96
CA SER A 98 6.63 -8.22 15.11
C SER A 98 7.90 -9.01 14.80
N ALA A 99 8.84 -9.06 15.76
CA ALA A 99 10.00 -9.93 15.63
C ALA A 99 9.64 -11.44 15.62
N LEU A 100 8.43 -11.80 16.07
CA LEU A 100 7.97 -13.18 16.19
C LEU A 100 7.17 -13.66 14.99
N ALA A 101 6.32 -12.79 14.43
CA ALA A 101 5.37 -13.17 13.38
C ALA A 101 4.86 -11.95 12.60
N THR A 102 4.21 -12.23 11.47
CA THR A 102 3.42 -11.27 10.71
C THR A 102 2.00 -11.81 10.56
N SER A 103 1.01 -10.98 10.88
CA SER A 103 -0.41 -11.24 10.67
C SER A 103 -0.92 -10.45 9.47
N GLN A 104 -1.74 -11.10 8.64
CA GLN A 104 -2.37 -10.52 7.46
C GLN A 104 -3.73 -11.17 7.22
N TYR A 105 -4.74 -10.38 6.95
CA TYR A 105 -6.02 -10.89 6.50
C TYR A 105 -5.93 -11.38 5.05
N ARG A 106 -6.19 -12.67 4.82
CA ARG A 106 -6.00 -13.31 3.52
C ARG A 106 -7.28 -13.89 2.90
N ALA A 107 -8.42 -13.86 3.58
CA ALA A 107 -9.64 -14.52 3.10
C ALA A 107 -10.07 -14.00 1.71
N TRP A 108 -9.84 -12.74 1.38
CA TRP A 108 -10.10 -12.16 0.07
C TRP A 108 -9.31 -12.85 -1.05
N PHE A 109 -8.14 -13.40 -0.75
CA PHE A 109 -7.29 -14.11 -1.70
C PHE A 109 -7.55 -15.62 -1.67
N ASP A 110 -7.65 -16.20 -0.46
CA ASP A 110 -7.75 -17.66 -0.27
C ASP A 110 -9.14 -18.20 -0.65
N SER A 111 -10.18 -17.35 -0.66
CA SER A 111 -11.55 -17.72 -1.01
C SER A 111 -11.80 -17.87 -2.52
N TYR A 112 -10.84 -17.50 -3.36
CA TYR A 112 -11.00 -17.53 -4.81
C TYR A 112 -10.00 -18.49 -5.47
N PRO A 113 -10.39 -19.17 -6.57
CA PRO A 113 -9.46 -19.99 -7.33
C PRO A 113 -8.37 -19.13 -7.95
N ARG A 114 -7.15 -19.63 -7.92
CA ARG A 114 -6.02 -18.94 -8.54
C ARG A 114 -6.20 -18.89 -10.06
N ASN A 115 -6.04 -17.71 -10.64
CA ASN A 115 -6.07 -17.49 -12.09
C ASN A 115 -4.67 -17.40 -12.71
N PHE A 116 -3.62 -17.66 -11.93
CA PHE A 116 -2.22 -17.63 -12.36
C PHE A 116 -1.47 -18.86 -11.81
N SER A 117 -0.57 -19.39 -12.64
CA SER A 117 0.31 -20.49 -12.27
C SER A 117 1.69 -20.27 -12.93
N ASP A 118 2.72 -20.15 -12.08
CA ASP A 118 4.12 -20.04 -12.53
C ASP A 118 4.54 -21.24 -13.39
N SER A 119 4.07 -22.43 -13.07
CA SER A 119 4.38 -23.66 -13.83
C SER A 119 3.79 -23.59 -15.23
N ILE A 120 2.54 -23.13 -15.38
CA ILE A 120 1.91 -22.98 -16.69
C ILE A 120 2.61 -21.88 -17.49
N GLN A 121 2.85 -20.72 -16.86
CA GLN A 121 3.58 -19.63 -17.50
C GLN A 121 4.94 -20.09 -18.02
N SER A 122 5.71 -20.85 -17.23
CA SER A 122 7.02 -21.39 -17.61
C SER A 122 6.98 -22.33 -18.81
N ILE A 123 5.88 -23.10 -18.97
CA ILE A 123 5.68 -23.96 -20.15
C ILE A 123 5.59 -23.13 -21.43
N TYR A 124 4.87 -22.00 -21.39
CA TYR A 124 4.69 -21.12 -22.54
C TYR A 124 5.89 -20.22 -22.81
N LEU A 125 6.53 -19.69 -21.76
CA LEU A 125 7.72 -18.85 -21.89
C LEU A 125 8.98 -19.64 -22.27
N LYS A 126 9.08 -20.92 -21.88
CA LYS A 126 10.26 -21.77 -22.10
C LYS A 126 11.53 -21.10 -21.55
N LYS A 127 12.54 -20.86 -22.39
CA LYS A 127 13.81 -20.20 -22.04
C LYS A 127 14.11 -18.94 -22.86
N ASP A 128 13.21 -18.57 -23.78
CA ASP A 128 13.46 -17.55 -24.79
C ASP A 128 12.87 -16.18 -24.41
N TYR A 129 12.46 -16.00 -23.16
CA TYR A 129 11.94 -14.74 -22.66
C TYR A 129 13.06 -13.77 -22.27
N VAL A 130 12.75 -12.49 -22.33
CA VAL A 130 13.62 -11.39 -21.93
C VAL A 130 13.10 -10.74 -20.65
N ASN A 131 14.00 -10.47 -19.70
CA ASN A 131 13.70 -9.67 -18.53
C ASN A 131 14.26 -8.25 -18.73
N SER A 132 13.41 -7.25 -18.54
CA SER A 132 13.77 -5.85 -18.71
C SER A 132 13.05 -4.97 -17.70
N SER A 133 13.78 -4.47 -16.69
CA SER A 133 13.27 -3.47 -15.72
C SER A 133 11.88 -3.78 -15.14
N GLY A 134 11.72 -4.96 -14.51
CA GLY A 134 10.46 -5.37 -13.89
C GLY A 134 9.42 -5.96 -14.84
N LEU A 135 9.76 -6.06 -16.13
CA LEU A 135 8.95 -6.73 -17.15
C LEU A 135 9.61 -8.03 -17.58
N THR A 136 8.80 -9.05 -17.86
CA THR A 136 9.20 -10.24 -18.61
C THR A 136 8.42 -10.26 -19.90
N TYR A 137 9.08 -10.41 -21.05
CA TYR A 137 8.38 -10.40 -22.34
C TYR A 137 8.94 -11.39 -23.34
N GLN A 138 8.11 -11.75 -24.30
CA GLN A 138 8.45 -12.68 -25.37
C GLN A 138 7.45 -12.55 -26.53
N ILE A 139 7.85 -12.98 -27.72
CA ILE A 139 6.91 -13.27 -28.81
C ILE A 139 6.51 -14.74 -28.70
N LEU A 140 5.24 -14.99 -28.42
CA LEU A 140 4.67 -16.34 -28.33
C LEU A 140 4.40 -16.91 -29.73
N GLU A 141 4.01 -18.19 -29.78
CA GLU A 141 3.50 -18.84 -31.00
C GLU A 141 2.36 -18.01 -31.62
N ASN A 142 2.22 -18.09 -32.92
CA ASN A 142 1.26 -17.29 -33.71
C ASN A 142 1.51 -15.77 -33.66
N ASN A 143 2.74 -15.34 -33.47
CA ASN A 143 3.15 -13.94 -33.52
C ASN A 143 2.41 -13.05 -32.50
N ILE A 144 2.17 -13.56 -31.31
CA ILE A 144 1.54 -12.79 -30.21
C ILE A 144 2.62 -12.26 -29.27
N GLY A 145 2.66 -10.95 -29.07
CA GLY A 145 3.48 -10.31 -28.05
C GLY A 145 2.91 -10.58 -26.66
N TYR A 146 3.79 -10.94 -25.72
CA TYR A 146 3.41 -11.16 -24.32
C TYR A 146 4.32 -10.34 -23.40
N ILE A 147 3.72 -9.57 -22.52
CA ILE A 147 4.40 -8.82 -21.46
C ILE A 147 3.81 -9.25 -20.13
N TYR A 148 4.63 -9.68 -19.20
CA TYR A 148 4.25 -9.98 -17.83
C TYR A 148 4.85 -8.96 -16.86
N CYS A 149 4.02 -8.38 -16.00
CA CYS A 149 4.41 -7.47 -14.93
C CYS A 149 3.87 -8.00 -13.59
N SER A 150 4.73 -8.64 -12.80
CA SER A 150 4.36 -9.26 -11.52
C SER A 150 4.22 -8.27 -10.37
N SER A 151 4.77 -7.05 -10.51
CA SER A 151 4.74 -6.05 -9.44
C SER A 151 4.99 -4.65 -10.01
N PHE A 152 4.33 -3.66 -9.42
CA PHE A 152 4.60 -2.25 -9.64
C PHE A 152 5.53 -1.64 -8.58
N SER A 153 6.00 -2.42 -7.61
CA SER A 153 6.97 -1.96 -6.59
C SER A 153 8.34 -1.70 -7.19
N ASN A 154 8.72 -2.48 -8.19
CA ASN A 154 9.93 -2.25 -8.97
C ASN A 154 9.64 -1.21 -10.07
N GLY A 155 10.51 -0.20 -10.18
CA GLY A 155 10.36 0.79 -11.24
C GLY A 155 10.50 0.17 -12.62
N ILE A 156 9.65 0.60 -13.56
CA ILE A 156 9.82 0.29 -14.99
C ILE A 156 10.53 1.49 -15.62
N GLY A 157 11.73 1.30 -16.17
CA GLY A 157 12.45 2.34 -16.90
C GLY A 157 11.72 2.70 -18.20
N ASP A 158 11.62 3.99 -18.54
CA ASP A 158 10.94 4.42 -19.77
C ASP A 158 11.57 3.80 -21.01
N GLY A 159 12.90 3.87 -21.12
CA GLY A 159 13.62 3.27 -22.25
C GLY A 159 13.46 1.73 -22.33
N ASN A 160 13.36 1.04 -21.18
CA ASN A 160 13.12 -0.40 -21.15
C ASN A 160 11.70 -0.75 -21.65
N LEU A 161 10.69 0.05 -21.24
CA LEU A 161 9.32 -0.14 -21.68
C LEU A 161 9.18 0.15 -23.18
N ASP A 162 9.78 1.25 -23.65
CA ASP A 162 9.76 1.62 -25.06
C ASP A 162 10.49 0.57 -25.94
N GLN A 163 11.62 0.05 -25.48
CA GLN A 163 12.33 -1.04 -26.15
C GLN A 163 11.47 -2.31 -26.21
N THR A 164 10.84 -2.72 -25.11
CA THR A 164 9.95 -3.87 -25.05
C THR A 164 8.82 -3.76 -26.09
N LEU A 165 8.14 -2.61 -26.11
CA LEU A 165 7.06 -2.36 -27.06
C LEU A 165 7.56 -2.28 -28.50
N TYR A 166 8.75 -1.72 -28.74
CA TYR A 166 9.37 -1.68 -30.05
C TYR A 166 9.67 -3.09 -30.59
N GLU A 167 10.17 -3.99 -29.76
CA GLU A 167 10.44 -5.38 -30.16
C GLU A 167 9.16 -6.15 -30.48
N LEU A 168 8.07 -5.86 -29.78
CA LEU A 168 6.77 -6.49 -30.00
C LEU A 168 5.87 -5.78 -31.04
N ARG A 169 6.33 -4.70 -31.66
CA ARG A 169 5.51 -3.84 -32.56
C ARG A 169 4.98 -4.52 -33.82
N LEU A 170 5.59 -5.62 -34.24
CA LEU A 170 5.19 -6.38 -35.44
C LEU A 170 4.35 -7.62 -35.11
N CYS A 171 4.00 -7.81 -33.85
CA CYS A 171 3.10 -8.88 -33.45
C CYS A 171 1.66 -8.57 -33.89
N ASP A 172 0.90 -9.61 -34.18
CA ASP A 172 -0.51 -9.52 -34.59
C ASP A 172 -1.44 -9.15 -33.42
N GLY A 173 -0.96 -9.34 -32.18
CA GLY A 173 -1.66 -8.97 -30.96
C GLY A 173 -0.70 -8.85 -29.78
N LEU A 174 -1.15 -8.21 -28.70
CA LEU A 174 -0.37 -8.04 -27.47
C LEU A 174 -1.20 -8.45 -26.26
N ILE A 175 -0.60 -9.28 -25.42
CA ILE A 175 -1.12 -9.64 -24.10
C ILE A 175 -0.26 -8.91 -23.06
N VAL A 176 -0.91 -8.07 -22.24
CA VAL A 176 -0.28 -7.48 -21.04
C VAL A 176 -0.85 -8.19 -19.82
N ASP A 177 -0.04 -9.06 -19.25
CA ASP A 177 -0.43 -9.93 -18.14
C ASP A 177 -0.02 -9.31 -16.81
N VAL A 178 -1.03 -8.91 -16.05
CA VAL A 178 -0.88 -8.39 -14.67
C VAL A 178 -1.53 -9.32 -13.64
N ARG A 179 -1.87 -10.54 -14.05
CA ARG A 179 -2.36 -11.55 -13.09
C ARG A 179 -1.29 -11.80 -12.04
N ASN A 180 -1.71 -12.02 -10.81
CA ASN A 180 -0.82 -12.18 -9.66
C ASN A 180 0.13 -10.97 -9.42
N ASN A 181 -0.21 -9.78 -9.94
CA ASN A 181 0.53 -8.56 -9.63
C ASN A 181 0.23 -8.14 -8.19
N GLY A 182 1.26 -8.00 -7.37
CA GLY A 182 1.14 -7.64 -5.95
C GLY A 182 0.89 -6.15 -5.69
N GLY A 183 0.67 -5.33 -6.73
CA GLY A 183 0.55 -3.88 -6.59
C GLY A 183 1.90 -3.17 -6.51
N GLY A 184 1.92 -2.01 -5.89
CA GLY A 184 3.12 -1.16 -5.72
C GLY A 184 2.85 0.31 -6.06
N ASN A 185 3.78 0.95 -6.75
CA ASN A 185 3.71 2.38 -7.05
C ASN A 185 2.69 2.70 -8.14
N LEU A 186 1.74 3.58 -7.84
CA LEU A 186 0.75 4.07 -8.79
C LEU A 186 1.39 4.68 -10.04
N THR A 187 2.49 5.43 -9.88
CA THR A 187 3.23 6.03 -10.99
C THR A 187 3.80 4.99 -11.96
N THR A 188 4.23 3.82 -11.46
CA THR A 188 4.69 2.70 -12.30
C THR A 188 3.53 2.09 -13.10
N ALA A 189 2.38 1.88 -12.45
CA ALA A 189 1.17 1.39 -13.12
C ALA A 189 0.68 2.37 -14.21
N GLN A 190 0.64 3.67 -13.88
CA GLN A 190 0.28 4.73 -14.83
C GLN A 190 1.24 4.78 -16.03
N LYS A 191 2.54 4.62 -15.80
CA LYS A 191 3.55 4.60 -16.86
C LYS A 191 3.30 3.46 -17.87
N LEU A 192 2.98 2.28 -17.37
CA LEU A 192 2.62 1.15 -18.25
C LEU A 192 1.31 1.43 -19.00
N ALA A 193 0.25 1.84 -18.30
CA ALA A 193 -1.05 2.11 -18.88
C ALA A 193 -1.00 3.23 -19.93
N ALA A 194 -0.20 4.26 -19.71
CA ALA A 194 -0.06 5.41 -20.62
C ALA A 194 0.47 5.06 -22.01
N ARG A 195 1.06 3.87 -22.21
CA ARG A 195 1.49 3.40 -23.53
C ARG A 195 0.33 2.90 -24.40
N PHE A 196 -0.87 2.75 -23.82
CA PHE A 196 -2.06 2.22 -24.50
C PHE A 196 -3.18 3.26 -24.66
N THR A 197 -2.87 4.56 -24.43
CA THR A 197 -3.82 5.66 -24.64
C THR A 197 -3.13 6.84 -25.31
N ASN A 198 -3.87 7.56 -26.16
CA ASN A 198 -3.40 8.74 -26.87
C ASN A 198 -3.81 10.06 -26.19
N GLU A 199 -4.60 9.97 -25.13
CA GLU A 199 -5.15 11.14 -24.45
C GLU A 199 -5.12 10.96 -22.92
N LYS A 200 -5.19 12.10 -22.23
CA LYS A 200 -5.28 12.11 -20.78
C LYS A 200 -6.67 11.67 -20.36
N THR A 201 -6.75 10.52 -19.71
CA THR A 201 -8.00 9.92 -19.24
C THR A 201 -8.04 9.95 -17.71
N LEU A 202 -9.17 10.41 -17.15
CA LEU A 202 -9.42 10.33 -15.71
C LEU A 202 -9.73 8.87 -15.34
N VAL A 203 -8.91 8.28 -14.47
CA VAL A 203 -9.06 6.90 -14.01
C VAL A 203 -9.51 6.78 -12.56
N GLY A 204 -9.50 7.88 -11.81
CA GLY A 204 -9.92 7.90 -10.41
C GLY A 204 -9.43 9.14 -9.67
N TYR A 205 -9.78 9.20 -8.41
CA TYR A 205 -9.37 10.25 -7.49
C TYR A 205 -8.63 9.66 -6.31
N MET A 206 -7.73 10.44 -5.73
CA MET A 206 -7.01 10.09 -4.52
C MET A 206 -7.32 11.13 -3.44
N CYS A 207 -7.65 10.64 -2.23
CA CYS A 207 -7.78 11.45 -1.03
C CYS A 207 -6.77 10.98 0.00
N HIS A 208 -6.34 11.89 0.87
CA HIS A 208 -5.45 11.60 1.99
C HIS A 208 -6.12 11.99 3.29
N LYS A 209 -5.88 11.25 4.37
CA LYS A 209 -6.26 11.67 5.72
C LYS A 209 -5.57 13.01 6.04
N THR A 210 -6.32 13.94 6.62
CA THR A 210 -5.86 15.28 7.02
C THR A 210 -6.03 15.56 8.52
N GLY A 211 -6.65 14.63 9.23
CA GLY A 211 -6.90 14.72 10.67
C GLY A 211 -7.37 13.39 11.24
N PRO A 212 -7.61 13.32 12.57
CA PRO A 212 -7.96 12.07 13.26
C PRO A 212 -9.43 11.64 13.06
N GLY A 213 -10.32 12.54 12.67
CA GLY A 213 -11.75 12.22 12.45
C GLY A 213 -11.93 11.29 11.25
N HIS A 214 -12.91 10.38 11.30
CA HIS A 214 -13.12 9.37 10.26
C HIS A 214 -13.36 9.98 8.87
N ASN A 215 -13.90 11.20 8.81
CA ASN A 215 -14.19 11.92 7.56
C ASN A 215 -13.18 13.04 7.22
N ASP A 216 -12.07 13.12 7.94
CA ASP A 216 -11.03 14.12 7.72
C ASP A 216 -10.17 13.75 6.51
N PHE A 217 -10.65 14.09 5.33
CA PHE A 217 -9.93 13.83 4.07
C PHE A 217 -9.62 15.11 3.31
N SER A 218 -8.54 15.07 2.54
CA SER A 218 -8.23 16.10 1.54
C SER A 218 -9.29 16.12 0.45
N THR A 219 -9.37 17.25 -0.27
CA THR A 219 -10.12 17.28 -1.53
C THR A 219 -9.57 16.25 -2.51
N PRO A 220 -10.43 15.56 -3.28
CA PRO A 220 -10.02 14.61 -4.31
C PRO A 220 -9.09 15.28 -5.35
N LYS A 221 -8.02 14.61 -5.69
CA LYS A 221 -7.05 15.05 -6.71
C LYS A 221 -6.93 14.02 -7.80
#